data_420d0b7169fd1c44a8f09e1c71335239
#
_entry.id   420d0b7169fd1c44a8f09e1c71335239
#
_cell.length_a   1.000
_cell.length_b   1.000
_cell.length_c   1.000
_cell.angle_alpha   90.00
_cell.angle_beta   90.00
_cell.angle_gamma   90.00
#
_symmetry.space_group_name_H-M   'P 1'
#
loop_
_entity.id
_entity.type
_entity.pdbx_description
1 polymer ?
#
loop_
_entity_poly.entity_id
_entity_poly.type
_entity_poly.pdbx_seq_one_letter_code
_entity_poly.pdbx_strand_id
1 'polypeptide(L)'
;PDASLTHPQADQDAPRPSTTWAIMVHGMGATRAETLRALDATQALGLTSLHMSYRNDREAPASEDGRYGLGFTEWRDVDVAIDYALTHGARDVVLFGWSMGGSISLQTADLARNRRAIRALVLDGPALDWLELIQYHTHLNKLPLTIGQLGVKMISHPALTSFTGLKEPINLTRISWPHRADDITRPTLILHSTDDLFVPYQPSARLAELSPLVDFVPFTGASHTREWNIDPERWTTTVTRWLTDTLAGPQPQG
;
A
#
# COMPACT_ATOMS: atom_id res chain seq x y z
N PRO A 1 -6.45 22.91 54.58
CA PRO A 1 -6.87 23.58 53.35
C PRO A 1 -6.70 22.61 52.20
N ASP A 2 -7.85 22.07 51.80
CA ASP A 2 -7.98 21.15 50.67
C ASP A 2 -7.74 21.91 49.36
N ALA A 3 -6.71 21.55 48.66
CA ALA A 3 -6.55 21.92 47.27
C ALA A 3 -7.20 20.84 46.38
N SER A 4 -8.47 21.07 46.06
CA SER A 4 -9.16 20.27 45.05
C SER A 4 -8.49 20.50 43.70
N LEU A 5 -7.76 19.50 43.20
CA LEU A 5 -7.30 19.44 41.82
C LEU A 5 -8.53 19.29 40.93
N THR A 6 -8.99 20.42 40.39
CA THR A 6 -9.96 20.41 39.29
C THR A 6 -9.27 19.88 38.06
N HIS A 7 -9.62 18.67 37.66
CA HIS A 7 -9.27 18.16 36.32
C HIS A 7 -9.89 19.14 35.29
N PRO A 8 -9.13 19.59 34.29
CA PRO A 8 -9.71 20.35 33.21
C PRO A 8 -10.78 19.50 32.54
N GLN A 9 -12.01 20.02 32.47
CA GLN A 9 -13.06 19.43 31.65
C GLN A 9 -12.53 19.30 30.24
N ALA A 10 -12.53 18.05 29.71
CA ALA A 10 -12.21 17.79 28.32
C ALA A 10 -13.09 18.69 27.46
N ASP A 11 -12.45 19.39 26.54
CA ASP A 11 -13.08 20.30 25.59
C ASP A 11 -14.17 19.52 24.82
N GLN A 12 -15.43 19.80 25.11
CA GLN A 12 -16.58 19.12 24.52
C GLN A 12 -16.78 19.49 23.04
N ASP A 13 -16.04 20.51 22.55
CA ASP A 13 -16.08 20.97 21.16
C ASP A 13 -14.95 20.39 20.29
N ALA A 14 -14.08 19.55 20.82
CA ALA A 14 -13.10 18.85 20.00
C ALA A 14 -13.81 17.92 19.00
N PRO A 15 -13.54 17.99 17.69
CA PRO A 15 -14.14 17.12 16.71
C PRO A 15 -13.88 15.67 17.13
N ARG A 16 -14.94 14.85 17.20
CA ARG A 16 -14.80 13.44 17.53
C ARG A 16 -13.87 12.80 16.50
N PRO A 17 -12.86 12.03 16.93
CA PRO A 17 -11.97 11.36 15.99
C PRO A 17 -12.82 10.50 15.03
N SER A 18 -12.45 10.52 13.75
CA SER A 18 -13.08 9.68 12.75
C SER A 18 -13.00 8.22 13.19
N THR A 19 -14.07 7.47 12.97
CA THR A 19 -14.06 6.02 13.15
C THR A 19 -13.38 5.29 11.99
N THR A 20 -12.92 6.00 10.98
CA THR A 20 -12.09 5.47 9.90
C THR A 20 -10.61 5.64 10.25
N TRP A 21 -9.85 4.55 10.18
CA TRP A 21 -8.40 4.58 10.39
C TRP A 21 -7.65 4.49 9.08
N ALA A 22 -6.46 5.09 9.03
CA ALA A 22 -5.52 4.97 7.92
C ALA A 22 -4.40 3.99 8.31
N ILE A 23 -4.26 2.88 7.60
CA ILE A 23 -3.19 1.91 7.81
C ILE A 23 -2.12 2.13 6.75
N MET A 24 -0.88 2.39 7.18
CA MET A 24 0.24 2.79 6.36
C MET A 24 1.20 1.63 6.12
N VAL A 25 1.42 1.27 4.86
CA VAL A 25 2.23 0.14 4.41
C VAL A 25 3.37 0.65 3.54
N HIS A 26 4.59 0.67 4.08
CA HIS A 26 5.79 1.18 3.40
C HIS A 26 6.33 0.24 2.31
N GLY A 27 7.28 0.72 1.51
CA GLY A 27 7.94 -0.04 0.45
C GLY A 27 8.99 -1.03 0.96
N MET A 28 9.44 -1.93 0.07
CA MET A 28 10.49 -2.90 0.35
C MET A 28 11.80 -2.22 0.75
N GLY A 29 12.39 -2.63 1.87
CA GLY A 29 13.64 -2.08 2.37
C GLY A 29 13.53 -0.67 2.98
N ALA A 30 12.33 -0.06 2.97
CA ALA A 30 12.03 1.16 3.71
C ALA A 30 11.63 0.84 5.16
N THR A 31 11.16 1.83 5.88
CA THR A 31 10.62 1.67 7.24
C THR A 31 9.29 2.42 7.34
N ARG A 32 8.52 2.17 8.39
CA ARG A 32 7.29 2.92 8.69
C ARG A 32 7.48 4.44 8.73
N ALA A 33 8.71 4.94 8.95
CA ALA A 33 9.01 6.37 8.89
C ALA A 33 8.80 6.97 7.48
N GLU A 34 8.92 6.17 6.42
CA GLU A 34 8.61 6.61 5.05
C GLU A 34 7.18 7.13 4.95
N THR A 35 6.25 6.52 5.64
CA THR A 35 4.81 6.78 5.53
C THR A 35 4.35 8.02 6.30
N LEU A 36 5.22 8.65 7.10
CA LEU A 36 4.91 9.88 7.86
C LEU A 36 4.52 11.07 6.95
N ARG A 37 4.91 11.03 5.69
CA ARG A 37 4.53 12.05 4.69
C ARG A 37 3.02 12.12 4.42
N ALA A 38 2.26 11.11 4.80
CA ALA A 38 0.79 11.13 4.70
C ALA A 38 0.08 11.78 5.91
N LEU A 39 0.82 12.18 6.96
CA LEU A 39 0.22 12.70 8.19
C LEU A 39 -0.64 13.94 7.94
N ASP A 40 -0.18 14.88 7.13
CA ASP A 40 -0.94 16.11 6.86
C ASP A 40 -2.31 15.79 6.24
N ALA A 41 -2.35 14.86 5.29
CA ALA A 41 -3.60 14.44 4.65
C ALA A 41 -4.54 13.71 5.63
N THR A 42 -4.00 12.81 6.45
CA THR A 42 -4.82 12.05 7.40
C THR A 42 -5.32 12.91 8.56
N GLN A 43 -4.51 13.86 9.04
CA GLN A 43 -4.93 14.82 10.06
C GLN A 43 -6.01 15.77 9.55
N ALA A 44 -5.89 16.26 8.32
CA ALA A 44 -6.90 17.11 7.69
C ALA A 44 -8.27 16.40 7.59
N LEU A 45 -8.27 15.06 7.49
CA LEU A 45 -9.47 14.23 7.44
C LEU A 45 -9.90 13.70 8.82
N GLY A 46 -9.16 14.01 9.89
CA GLY A 46 -9.42 13.51 11.24
C GLY A 46 -9.21 11.99 11.38
N LEU A 47 -8.45 11.35 10.48
CA LEU A 47 -8.20 9.92 10.52
C LEU A 47 -7.12 9.58 11.57
N THR A 48 -7.34 8.49 12.31
CA THR A 48 -6.28 7.89 13.12
C THR A 48 -5.32 7.12 12.21
N SER A 49 -4.02 7.38 12.31
CA SER A 49 -3.00 6.74 11.47
C SER A 49 -2.28 5.63 12.21
N LEU A 50 -2.22 4.43 11.62
CA LEU A 50 -1.46 3.29 12.10
C LEU A 50 -0.29 3.02 11.15
N HIS A 51 0.92 3.38 11.56
CA HIS A 51 2.15 3.15 10.80
C HIS A 51 2.77 1.82 11.22
N MET A 52 2.67 0.81 10.35
CA MET A 52 3.09 -0.55 10.67
C MET A 52 4.44 -0.92 10.05
N SER A 53 5.11 -1.89 10.66
CA SER A 53 6.13 -2.72 10.04
C SER A 53 5.54 -4.10 9.79
N TYR A 54 5.94 -4.75 8.71
CA TYR A 54 5.49 -6.10 8.36
C TYR A 54 6.66 -7.09 8.39
N ARG A 55 6.38 -8.38 8.27
CA ARG A 55 7.40 -9.45 8.33
C ARG A 55 8.64 -9.13 7.50
N ASN A 56 9.79 -9.52 8.03
CA ASN A 56 11.11 -9.34 7.44
C ASN A 56 11.65 -7.90 7.45
N ASP A 57 10.90 -6.94 7.98
CA ASP A 57 11.46 -5.64 8.32
C ASP A 57 12.38 -5.77 9.54
N ARG A 58 13.33 -4.82 9.65
CA ARG A 58 14.29 -4.80 10.77
C ARG A 58 13.62 -4.79 12.14
N GLU A 59 12.42 -4.17 12.24
CA GLU A 59 11.69 -3.95 13.50
C GLU A 59 10.50 -4.91 13.66
N ALA A 60 10.37 -5.91 12.78
CA ALA A 60 9.29 -6.88 12.80
C ALA A 60 9.82 -8.32 12.86
N PRO A 61 9.01 -9.29 13.31
CA PRO A 61 9.39 -10.68 13.26
C PRO A 61 9.71 -11.16 11.85
N ALA A 62 10.79 -11.92 11.71
CA ALA A 62 11.12 -12.55 10.45
C ALA A 62 10.16 -13.71 10.14
N SER A 63 9.85 -13.91 8.85
CA SER A 63 9.28 -15.15 8.38
C SER A 63 10.31 -16.28 8.50
N GLU A 64 9.87 -17.52 8.34
CA GLU A 64 10.75 -18.69 8.47
C GLU A 64 11.94 -18.65 7.48
N ASP A 65 11.74 -18.09 6.31
CA ASP A 65 12.78 -17.93 5.29
C ASP A 65 13.49 -16.55 5.30
N GLY A 66 13.00 -15.60 6.09
CA GLY A 66 13.53 -14.23 6.16
C GLY A 66 13.48 -13.47 4.84
N ARG A 67 12.58 -13.84 3.92
CA ARG A 67 12.46 -13.27 2.57
C ARG A 67 11.15 -12.54 2.39
N TYR A 68 11.19 -11.42 1.65
CA TYR A 68 9.97 -10.75 1.21
C TYR A 68 9.27 -11.58 0.13
N GLY A 69 7.95 -11.71 0.27
CA GLY A 69 7.08 -12.38 -0.69
C GLY A 69 6.52 -11.47 -1.77
N LEU A 70 7.07 -10.25 -1.95
CA LEU A 70 6.66 -9.27 -2.96
C LEU A 70 5.18 -8.86 -2.87
N GLY A 71 4.60 -8.90 -1.68
CA GLY A 71 3.18 -8.70 -1.42
C GLY A 71 2.36 -10.00 -1.35
N PHE A 72 2.94 -11.13 -1.76
CA PHE A 72 2.26 -12.43 -1.78
C PHE A 72 1.98 -13.00 -0.39
N THR A 73 2.78 -12.64 0.62
CA THR A 73 2.65 -13.14 2.00
C THR A 73 2.40 -12.05 3.03
N GLU A 74 2.88 -10.82 2.80
CA GLU A 74 2.86 -9.69 3.74
C GLU A 74 1.45 -9.15 4.01
N TRP A 75 0.50 -9.37 3.10
CA TRP A 75 -0.90 -8.97 3.29
C TRP A 75 -1.52 -9.53 4.60
N ARG A 76 -0.99 -10.66 5.10
CA ARG A 76 -1.46 -11.26 6.36
C ARG A 76 -1.14 -10.38 7.56
N ASP A 77 -0.04 -9.63 7.52
CA ASP A 77 0.34 -8.71 8.59
C ASP A 77 -0.56 -7.46 8.56
N VAL A 78 -0.95 -7.01 7.36
CA VAL A 78 -1.93 -5.91 7.21
C VAL A 78 -3.32 -6.36 7.68
N ASP A 79 -3.74 -7.61 7.43
CA ASP A 79 -5.00 -8.16 7.97
C ASP A 79 -5.02 -8.14 9.50
N VAL A 80 -3.88 -8.44 10.16
CA VAL A 80 -3.72 -8.30 11.62
C VAL A 80 -3.78 -6.83 12.05
N ALA A 81 -3.19 -5.91 11.28
CA ALA A 81 -3.28 -4.49 11.58
C ALA A 81 -4.71 -3.95 11.45
N ILE A 82 -5.51 -4.49 10.51
CA ILE A 82 -6.95 -4.19 10.41
C ILE A 82 -7.69 -4.73 11.64
N ASP A 83 -7.44 -5.98 12.06
CA ASP A 83 -8.00 -6.53 13.30
C ASP A 83 -7.69 -5.63 14.50
N TYR A 84 -6.44 -5.16 14.62
CA TYR A 84 -6.04 -4.24 15.68
C TYR A 84 -6.85 -2.94 15.62
N ALA A 85 -6.94 -2.31 14.45
CA ALA A 85 -7.70 -1.07 14.29
C ALA A 85 -9.18 -1.24 14.69
N LEU A 86 -9.83 -2.31 14.22
CA LEU A 86 -11.23 -2.61 14.53
C LEU A 86 -11.47 -2.85 16.01
N THR A 87 -10.57 -3.56 16.70
CA THR A 87 -10.66 -3.80 18.15
C THR A 87 -10.37 -2.56 18.99
N HIS A 88 -9.75 -1.53 18.39
CA HIS A 88 -9.44 -0.25 19.05
C HIS A 88 -10.36 0.89 18.59
N GLY A 89 -11.52 0.57 18.06
CA GLY A 89 -12.58 1.55 17.80
C GLY A 89 -12.68 2.02 16.35
N ALA A 90 -11.85 1.50 15.43
CA ALA A 90 -12.10 1.73 14.02
C ALA A 90 -13.40 1.01 13.60
N ARG A 91 -14.19 1.65 12.76
CA ARG A 91 -15.33 1.03 12.06
C ARG A 91 -14.90 0.49 10.70
N ASP A 92 -14.02 1.24 10.05
CA ASP A 92 -13.49 0.92 8.75
C ASP A 92 -12.07 1.50 8.58
N VAL A 93 -11.38 1.13 7.51
CA VAL A 93 -10.01 1.54 7.26
C VAL A 93 -9.79 1.99 5.81
N VAL A 94 -8.78 2.86 5.63
CA VAL A 94 -8.16 3.19 4.34
C VAL A 94 -6.75 2.64 4.35
N LEU A 95 -6.33 1.95 3.31
CA LEU A 95 -4.97 1.46 3.17
C LEU A 95 -4.13 2.45 2.35
N PHE A 96 -2.98 2.83 2.88
CA PHE A 96 -1.97 3.60 2.15
C PHE A 96 -0.78 2.70 1.86
N GLY A 97 -0.35 2.62 0.61
CA GLY A 97 0.73 1.72 0.20
C GLY A 97 1.77 2.39 -0.71
N TRP A 98 3.05 2.32 -0.33
CA TRP A 98 4.17 2.80 -1.12
C TRP A 98 4.91 1.64 -1.80
N SER A 99 5.17 1.73 -3.10
CA SER A 99 5.93 0.71 -3.83
C SER A 99 5.38 -0.71 -3.62
N MET A 100 6.15 -1.63 -3.05
CA MET A 100 5.69 -2.97 -2.65
C MET A 100 4.50 -2.90 -1.67
N GLY A 101 4.43 -1.87 -0.81
CA GLY A 101 3.27 -1.64 0.07
C GLY A 101 1.97 -1.46 -0.70
N GLY A 102 2.01 -0.94 -1.93
CA GLY A 102 0.85 -0.89 -2.83
C GLY A 102 0.40 -2.28 -3.26
N SER A 103 1.33 -3.16 -3.66
CA SER A 103 1.04 -4.55 -3.96
C SER A 103 0.45 -5.29 -2.75
N ILE A 104 1.04 -5.08 -1.55
CA ILE A 104 0.54 -5.65 -0.29
C ILE A 104 -0.89 -5.17 -0.02
N SER A 105 -1.18 -3.87 -0.18
CA SER A 105 -2.50 -3.28 0.08
C SER A 105 -3.57 -3.84 -0.84
N LEU A 106 -3.28 -4.03 -2.12
CA LEU A 106 -4.20 -4.65 -3.06
C LEU A 106 -4.44 -6.13 -2.74
N GLN A 107 -3.40 -6.89 -2.38
CA GLN A 107 -3.55 -8.27 -1.93
C GLN A 107 -4.37 -8.35 -0.63
N THR A 108 -4.24 -7.38 0.27
CA THR A 108 -5.06 -7.30 1.47
C THR A 108 -6.52 -7.07 1.12
N ALA A 109 -6.82 -6.16 0.19
CA ALA A 109 -8.19 -5.90 -0.24
C ALA A 109 -8.85 -7.12 -0.93
N ASP A 110 -8.06 -7.99 -1.57
CA ASP A 110 -8.53 -9.23 -2.18
C ASP A 110 -8.70 -10.37 -1.16
N LEU A 111 -7.72 -10.59 -0.27
CA LEU A 111 -7.57 -11.83 0.48
C LEU A 111 -7.85 -11.73 1.98
N ALA A 112 -7.83 -10.53 2.58
CA ALA A 112 -7.98 -10.38 4.02
C ALA A 112 -9.37 -10.84 4.51
N ARG A 113 -9.41 -11.39 5.72
CA ARG A 113 -10.66 -11.72 6.40
C ARG A 113 -11.53 -10.48 6.61
N ASN A 114 -10.85 -9.38 6.94
CA ASN A 114 -11.47 -8.09 7.22
C ASN A 114 -11.57 -7.17 6.00
N ARG A 115 -11.43 -7.68 4.78
CA ARG A 115 -11.47 -6.88 3.54
C ARG A 115 -12.73 -6.01 3.40
N ARG A 116 -13.84 -6.39 4.05
CA ARG A 116 -15.07 -5.59 4.05
C ARG A 116 -14.92 -4.28 4.82
N ALA A 117 -14.00 -4.21 5.77
CA ALA A 117 -13.72 -2.97 6.49
C ALA A 117 -12.89 -1.99 5.66
N ILE A 118 -12.29 -2.42 4.54
CA ILE A 118 -11.48 -1.55 3.68
C ILE A 118 -12.40 -0.71 2.82
N ARG A 119 -12.34 0.63 3.01
CA ARG A 119 -13.13 1.61 2.27
C ARG A 119 -12.47 2.03 0.97
N ALA A 120 -11.18 2.22 1.00
CA ALA A 120 -10.40 2.76 -0.12
C ALA A 120 -8.92 2.42 0.00
N LEU A 121 -8.19 2.56 -1.10
CA LEU A 121 -6.74 2.47 -1.15
C LEU A 121 -6.14 3.75 -1.73
N VAL A 122 -5.01 4.20 -1.18
CA VAL A 122 -4.17 5.28 -1.72
C VAL A 122 -2.77 4.71 -1.95
N LEU A 123 -2.34 4.67 -3.19
CA LEU A 123 -1.10 4.01 -3.60
C LEU A 123 -0.13 5.03 -4.23
N ASP A 124 1.11 5.03 -3.76
CA ASP A 124 2.16 5.95 -4.20
C ASP A 124 3.31 5.13 -4.83
N GLY A 125 3.53 5.31 -6.14
CA GLY A 125 4.53 4.56 -6.90
C GLY A 125 4.41 3.03 -6.78
N PRO A 126 3.21 2.41 -6.87
CA PRO A 126 3.01 1.02 -6.50
C PRO A 126 3.65 0.04 -7.49
N ALA A 127 4.25 -1.04 -6.98
CA ALA A 127 4.73 -2.15 -7.79
C ALA A 127 3.57 -3.09 -8.15
N LEU A 128 2.89 -2.83 -9.26
CA LEU A 128 1.65 -3.52 -9.66
C LEU A 128 1.86 -4.74 -10.54
N ASP A 129 3.00 -4.85 -11.20
CA ASP A 129 3.34 -5.99 -12.06
C ASP A 129 4.82 -6.36 -11.88
N TRP A 130 5.07 -7.38 -11.08
CA TRP A 130 6.42 -7.85 -10.81
C TRP A 130 7.09 -8.53 -12.00
N LEU A 131 6.32 -9.11 -12.91
CA LEU A 131 6.87 -9.70 -14.15
C LEU A 131 7.40 -8.60 -15.05
N GLU A 132 6.61 -7.55 -15.28
CA GLU A 132 7.02 -6.39 -16.07
C GLU A 132 8.20 -5.65 -15.41
N LEU A 133 8.17 -5.50 -14.08
CA LEU A 133 9.24 -4.88 -13.33
C LEU A 133 10.57 -5.65 -13.46
N ILE A 134 10.56 -6.97 -13.35
CA ILE A 134 11.76 -7.81 -13.55
C ILE A 134 12.28 -7.68 -14.98
N GLN A 135 11.40 -7.69 -15.97
CA GLN A 135 11.78 -7.52 -17.38
C GLN A 135 12.37 -6.13 -17.64
N TYR A 136 11.75 -5.08 -17.08
CA TYR A 136 12.24 -3.71 -17.16
C TYR A 136 13.67 -3.59 -16.61
N HIS A 137 13.93 -4.09 -15.40
CA HIS A 137 15.27 -4.07 -14.82
C HIS A 137 16.27 -4.96 -15.57
N THR A 138 15.84 -6.08 -16.13
CA THR A 138 16.67 -6.93 -17.00
C THR A 138 17.13 -6.14 -18.20
N HIS A 139 16.23 -5.40 -18.85
CA HIS A 139 16.55 -4.54 -20.00
C HIS A 139 17.42 -3.34 -19.60
N LEU A 140 17.05 -2.64 -18.53
CA LEU A 140 17.78 -1.47 -18.03
C LEU A 140 19.24 -1.80 -17.73
N ASN A 141 19.50 -2.97 -17.16
CA ASN A 141 20.85 -3.45 -16.84
C ASN A 141 21.55 -4.17 -18.03
N LYS A 142 20.94 -4.13 -19.22
CA LYS A 142 21.50 -4.74 -20.44
C LYS A 142 21.78 -6.23 -20.28
N LEU A 143 21.01 -6.93 -19.46
CA LEU A 143 21.12 -8.37 -19.26
C LEU A 143 20.33 -9.12 -20.35
N PRO A 144 20.79 -10.32 -20.77
CA PRO A 144 19.99 -11.18 -21.62
C PRO A 144 18.61 -11.47 -21.01
N LEU A 145 17.54 -11.45 -21.80
CA LEU A 145 16.17 -11.74 -21.34
C LEU A 145 16.04 -13.11 -20.66
N THR A 146 16.86 -14.06 -21.07
CA THR A 146 16.93 -15.41 -20.46
C THR A 146 17.31 -15.36 -18.97
N ILE A 147 18.10 -14.38 -18.53
CA ILE A 147 18.45 -14.19 -17.10
C ILE A 147 17.23 -13.74 -16.30
N GLY A 148 16.48 -12.74 -16.79
CA GLY A 148 15.23 -12.32 -16.16
C GLY A 148 14.21 -13.47 -16.10
N GLN A 149 14.04 -14.20 -17.20
CA GLN A 149 13.15 -15.37 -17.26
C GLN A 149 13.58 -16.49 -16.29
N LEU A 150 14.89 -16.71 -16.15
CA LEU A 150 15.42 -17.67 -15.16
C LEU A 150 15.10 -17.20 -13.74
N GLY A 151 15.31 -15.92 -13.42
CA GLY A 151 14.96 -15.34 -12.12
C GLY A 151 13.48 -15.55 -11.79
N VAL A 152 12.57 -15.22 -12.73
CA VAL A 152 11.13 -15.47 -12.60
C VAL A 152 10.85 -16.95 -12.31
N LYS A 153 11.45 -17.88 -13.08
CA LYS A 153 11.28 -19.32 -12.85
C LYS A 153 11.79 -19.76 -11.48
N MET A 154 12.93 -19.23 -11.04
CA MET A 154 13.52 -19.59 -9.74
C MET A 154 12.61 -19.24 -8.57
N ILE A 155 11.95 -18.07 -8.61
CA ILE A 155 11.08 -17.61 -7.50
C ILE A 155 9.65 -18.14 -7.60
N SER A 156 9.20 -18.57 -8.78
CA SER A 156 7.79 -18.98 -8.99
C SER A 156 7.59 -20.48 -9.21
N HIS A 157 8.66 -21.27 -9.45
CA HIS A 157 8.51 -22.70 -9.72
C HIS A 157 8.88 -23.53 -8.47
N PRO A 158 7.99 -24.44 -7.99
CA PRO A 158 8.20 -25.19 -6.75
C PRO A 158 9.55 -25.95 -6.68
N ALA A 159 9.99 -26.56 -7.79
CA ALA A 159 11.24 -27.32 -7.82
C ALA A 159 12.51 -26.44 -7.78
N LEU A 160 12.40 -25.12 -8.06
CA LEU A 160 13.53 -24.20 -8.11
C LEU A 160 13.57 -23.23 -6.93
N THR A 161 12.45 -23.06 -6.24
CA THR A 161 12.30 -22.11 -5.13
C THR A 161 13.31 -22.35 -4.00
N SER A 162 13.66 -23.61 -3.72
CA SER A 162 14.67 -23.97 -2.71
C SER A 162 16.05 -23.34 -2.96
N PHE A 163 16.41 -23.05 -4.22
CA PHE A 163 17.67 -22.39 -4.56
C PHE A 163 17.66 -20.88 -4.24
N THR A 164 16.47 -20.27 -4.08
CA THR A 164 16.33 -18.86 -3.75
C THR A 164 16.26 -18.60 -2.25
N GLY A 165 16.12 -19.66 -1.45
CA GLY A 165 15.88 -19.59 -0.01
C GLY A 165 14.45 -19.21 0.36
N LEU A 166 13.52 -19.11 -0.61
CA LEU A 166 12.10 -18.96 -0.34
C LEU A 166 11.51 -20.28 0.15
N LYS A 167 10.60 -20.22 1.11
CA LYS A 167 9.87 -21.40 1.62
C LYS A 167 8.82 -21.91 0.64
N GLU A 168 8.14 -20.98 -0.02
CA GLU A 168 7.09 -21.27 -1.02
C GLU A 168 7.30 -20.44 -2.29
N PRO A 169 6.89 -20.95 -3.45
CA PRO A 169 6.99 -20.20 -4.70
C PRO A 169 6.04 -19.01 -4.69
N ILE A 170 6.53 -17.88 -5.20
CA ILE A 170 5.71 -16.68 -5.36
C ILE A 170 4.93 -16.78 -6.67
N ASN A 171 3.61 -16.75 -6.58
CA ASN A 171 2.76 -16.71 -7.77
C ASN A 171 2.71 -15.26 -8.31
N LEU A 172 3.66 -14.91 -9.19
CA LEU A 172 3.78 -13.58 -9.76
C LEU A 172 2.54 -13.16 -10.58
N THR A 173 1.85 -14.10 -11.22
CA THR A 173 0.62 -13.81 -11.97
C THR A 173 -0.49 -13.33 -11.02
N ARG A 174 -0.53 -13.88 -9.81
CA ARG A 174 -1.52 -13.48 -8.81
C ARG A 174 -1.30 -12.06 -8.28
N ILE A 175 -0.08 -11.54 -8.36
CA ILE A 175 0.29 -10.19 -7.94
C ILE A 175 0.59 -9.27 -9.13
N SER A 176 0.10 -9.62 -10.33
CA SER A 176 0.08 -8.78 -11.53
C SER A 176 -1.31 -8.17 -11.71
N TRP A 177 -1.51 -6.99 -11.14
CA TRP A 177 -2.81 -6.34 -11.01
C TRP A 177 -3.43 -5.86 -12.33
N PRO A 178 -2.69 -5.38 -13.33
CA PRO A 178 -3.29 -5.06 -14.64
C PRO A 178 -3.95 -6.26 -15.32
N HIS A 179 -3.48 -7.48 -15.05
CA HIS A 179 -4.12 -8.71 -15.54
C HIS A 179 -5.30 -9.18 -14.70
N ARG A 180 -5.56 -8.49 -13.59
CA ARG A 180 -6.61 -8.78 -12.63
C ARG A 180 -7.45 -7.53 -12.29
N ALA A 181 -7.59 -6.63 -13.25
CA ALA A 181 -8.31 -5.37 -13.06
C ALA A 181 -9.76 -5.57 -12.58
N ASP A 182 -10.40 -6.66 -13.01
CA ASP A 182 -11.76 -7.04 -12.58
C ASP A 182 -11.84 -7.48 -11.11
N ASP A 183 -10.71 -7.83 -10.50
CA ASP A 183 -10.64 -8.20 -9.08
C ASP A 183 -10.50 -6.96 -8.15
N ILE A 184 -10.36 -5.76 -8.70
CA ILE A 184 -10.38 -4.52 -7.92
C ILE A 184 -11.80 -4.26 -7.44
N THR A 185 -11.98 -4.32 -6.12
CA THR A 185 -13.30 -4.18 -5.48
C THR A 185 -13.44 -2.93 -4.63
N ARG A 186 -12.39 -2.13 -4.53
CA ARG A 186 -12.36 -0.92 -3.70
C ARG A 186 -11.89 0.27 -4.51
N PRO A 187 -12.47 1.46 -4.30
CA PRO A 187 -11.94 2.69 -4.85
C PRO A 187 -10.44 2.81 -4.55
N THR A 188 -9.65 3.08 -5.56
CA THR A 188 -8.19 3.09 -5.46
C THR A 188 -7.65 4.34 -6.16
N LEU A 189 -6.95 5.19 -5.41
CA LEU A 189 -6.18 6.30 -5.96
C LEU A 189 -4.73 5.86 -6.15
N ILE A 190 -4.17 6.09 -7.33
CA ILE A 190 -2.76 5.85 -7.63
C ILE A 190 -2.10 7.18 -7.98
N LEU A 191 -1.07 7.55 -7.21
CA LEU A 191 -0.15 8.63 -7.52
C LEU A 191 1.15 8.00 -8.00
N HIS A 192 1.64 8.36 -9.19
CA HIS A 192 2.85 7.74 -9.73
C HIS A 192 3.57 8.70 -10.67
N SER A 193 4.87 8.85 -10.50
CA SER A 193 5.69 9.67 -11.38
C SER A 193 5.93 9.00 -12.72
N THR A 194 5.73 9.76 -13.79
CA THR A 194 6.10 9.31 -15.14
C THR A 194 7.61 9.23 -15.36
N ASP A 195 8.38 9.84 -14.44
CA ASP A 195 9.84 9.85 -14.43
C ASP A 195 10.44 8.84 -13.42
N ASP A 196 9.59 7.94 -12.89
CA ASP A 196 10.07 6.85 -12.05
C ASP A 196 10.87 5.83 -12.86
N LEU A 197 12.19 5.80 -12.62
CA LEU A 197 13.12 4.88 -13.27
C LEU A 197 13.31 3.56 -12.49
N PHE A 198 12.66 3.41 -11.35
CA PHE A 198 12.75 2.19 -10.53
C PHE A 198 11.53 1.30 -10.71
N VAL A 199 10.32 1.86 -10.59
CA VAL A 199 9.07 1.16 -10.89
C VAL A 199 8.39 1.87 -12.07
N PRO A 200 8.22 1.21 -13.24
CA PRO A 200 7.53 1.80 -14.38
C PRO A 200 6.10 2.19 -14.03
N TYR A 201 5.65 3.39 -14.44
CA TYR A 201 4.29 3.87 -14.16
C TYR A 201 3.23 3.24 -15.08
N GLN A 202 3.64 2.64 -16.20
CA GLN A 202 2.73 2.11 -17.22
C GLN A 202 1.73 1.07 -16.66
N PRO A 203 2.10 0.14 -15.75
CA PRO A 203 1.12 -0.73 -15.11
C PRO A 203 0.05 0.04 -14.32
N SER A 204 0.41 1.18 -13.70
CA SER A 204 -0.53 2.04 -12.97
C SER A 204 -1.53 2.71 -13.88
N ALA A 205 -1.06 3.30 -14.99
CA ALA A 205 -1.92 3.91 -16.00
C ALA A 205 -2.86 2.87 -16.64
N ARG A 206 -2.31 1.71 -17.01
CA ARG A 206 -3.09 0.61 -17.60
C ARG A 206 -4.15 0.06 -16.65
N LEU A 207 -3.86 -0.05 -15.35
CA LEU A 207 -4.84 -0.51 -14.37
C LEU A 207 -6.03 0.47 -14.27
N ALA A 208 -5.76 1.78 -14.32
CA ALA A 208 -6.81 2.80 -14.34
C ALA A 208 -7.65 2.79 -15.62
N GLU A 209 -7.07 2.46 -16.76
CA GLU A 209 -7.82 2.26 -18.02
C GLU A 209 -8.73 1.03 -17.97
N LEU A 210 -8.34 -0.01 -17.23
CA LEU A 210 -9.05 -1.29 -17.18
C LEU A 210 -10.10 -1.35 -16.07
N SER A 211 -9.95 -0.58 -14.98
CA SER A 211 -10.87 -0.62 -13.83
C SER A 211 -11.47 0.75 -13.54
N PRO A 212 -12.81 0.88 -13.56
CA PRO A 212 -13.49 2.14 -13.22
C PRO A 212 -13.36 2.54 -11.75
N LEU A 213 -12.81 1.66 -10.91
CA LEU A 213 -12.56 1.92 -9.50
C LEU A 213 -11.17 2.49 -9.23
N VAL A 214 -10.36 2.70 -10.28
CA VAL A 214 -8.99 3.17 -10.14
C VAL A 214 -8.84 4.55 -10.76
N ASP A 215 -8.46 5.52 -9.94
CA ASP A 215 -8.08 6.86 -10.38
C ASP A 215 -6.55 6.96 -10.43
N PHE A 216 -6.01 7.40 -11.57
CA PHE A 216 -4.58 7.60 -11.77
C PHE A 216 -4.24 9.07 -11.86
N VAL A 217 -3.34 9.53 -11.01
CA VAL A 217 -2.82 10.91 -10.99
C VAL A 217 -1.33 10.89 -11.29
N PRO A 218 -0.92 11.25 -12.53
CA PRO A 218 0.49 11.28 -12.88
C PRO A 218 1.21 12.45 -12.20
N PHE A 219 2.41 12.18 -11.69
CA PHE A 219 3.39 13.17 -11.27
C PHE A 219 4.54 13.22 -12.28
N THR A 220 5.29 14.32 -12.27
CA THR A 220 6.50 14.51 -13.08
C THR A 220 7.64 15.00 -12.20
N GLY A 221 8.88 14.69 -12.58
CA GLY A 221 10.08 15.14 -11.88
C GLY A 221 10.38 14.40 -10.56
N ALA A 222 9.53 13.47 -10.15
CA ALA A 222 9.77 12.67 -8.95
C ALA A 222 10.49 11.36 -9.31
N SER A 223 11.49 11.00 -8.54
CA SER A 223 12.01 9.64 -8.51
C SER A 223 11.07 8.74 -7.69
N HIS A 224 11.32 7.43 -7.69
CA HIS A 224 10.49 6.42 -7.06
C HIS A 224 9.99 6.80 -5.64
N THR A 225 8.68 6.79 -5.44
CA THR A 225 7.98 7.17 -4.21
C THR A 225 8.38 8.54 -3.64
N ARG A 226 8.67 9.52 -4.51
CA ARG A 226 9.05 10.88 -4.12
C ARG A 226 8.05 11.95 -4.58
N GLU A 227 6.86 11.57 -4.95
CA GLU A 227 5.78 12.44 -5.41
C GLU A 227 5.49 13.53 -4.38
N TRP A 228 5.31 13.15 -3.10
CA TRP A 228 5.16 14.09 -2.00
C TRP A 228 6.38 15.00 -1.81
N ASN A 229 7.60 14.50 -2.00
CA ASN A 229 8.81 15.31 -1.80
C ASN A 229 8.98 16.40 -2.86
N ILE A 230 8.47 16.18 -4.07
CA ILE A 230 8.52 17.15 -5.16
C ILE A 230 7.42 18.19 -5.03
N ASP A 231 6.21 17.77 -4.69
CA ASP A 231 5.05 18.66 -4.56
C ASP A 231 4.13 18.20 -3.40
N PRO A 232 4.51 18.54 -2.14
CA PRO A 232 3.76 18.13 -0.96
C PRO A 232 2.32 18.66 -0.95
N GLU A 233 2.11 19.89 -1.44
CA GLU A 233 0.80 20.54 -1.47
C GLU A 233 -0.13 19.83 -2.45
N ARG A 234 0.32 19.59 -3.67
CA ARG A 234 -0.44 18.87 -4.69
C ARG A 234 -0.77 17.45 -4.22
N TRP A 235 0.20 16.74 -3.66
CA TRP A 235 0.01 15.39 -3.15
C TRP A 235 -1.05 15.36 -2.05
N THR A 236 -0.87 16.20 -1.02
CA THR A 236 -1.78 16.28 0.13
C THR A 236 -3.19 16.69 -0.28
N THR A 237 -3.31 17.72 -1.12
CA THR A 237 -4.61 18.21 -1.61
C THR A 237 -5.32 17.15 -2.46
N THR A 238 -4.60 16.46 -3.34
CA THR A 238 -5.16 15.37 -4.18
C THR A 238 -5.72 14.26 -3.31
N VAL A 239 -4.93 13.76 -2.36
CA VAL A 239 -5.33 12.66 -1.46
C VAL A 239 -6.51 13.08 -0.58
N THR A 240 -6.44 14.27 0.03
CA THR A 240 -7.49 14.76 0.93
C THR A 240 -8.81 14.94 0.20
N ARG A 241 -8.81 15.57 -0.98
CA ARG A 241 -10.03 15.78 -1.78
C ARG A 241 -10.61 14.45 -2.21
N TRP A 242 -9.79 13.56 -2.78
CA TRP A 242 -10.25 12.26 -3.27
C TRP A 242 -10.84 11.40 -2.15
N LEU A 243 -10.19 11.37 -0.97
CA LEU A 243 -10.71 10.63 0.19
C LEU A 243 -11.98 11.27 0.74
N THR A 244 -12.10 12.60 0.78
CA THR A 244 -13.33 13.27 1.20
C THR A 244 -14.51 12.81 0.35
N ASP A 245 -14.37 12.83 -0.97
CA ASP A 245 -15.42 12.43 -1.90
C ASP A 245 -15.73 10.92 -1.77
N THR A 246 -14.70 10.08 -1.68
CA THR A 246 -14.83 8.63 -1.58
C THR A 246 -15.48 8.18 -0.26
N LEU A 247 -15.09 8.78 0.86
CA LEU A 247 -15.59 8.41 2.18
C LEU A 247 -17.01 8.95 2.46
N ALA A 248 -17.44 10.01 1.76
CA ALA A 248 -18.81 10.50 1.81
C ALA A 248 -19.81 9.54 1.11
N GLY A 249 -19.33 8.70 0.20
CA GLY A 249 -20.13 7.72 -0.52
C GLY A 249 -20.51 6.51 0.33
N PRO A 250 -21.46 5.67 -0.15
CA PRO A 250 -21.83 4.44 0.51
C PRO A 250 -20.66 3.48 0.60
N GLN A 251 -20.67 2.62 1.62
CA GLN A 251 -19.65 1.59 1.75
C GLN A 251 -19.72 0.62 0.56
N PRO A 252 -18.59 0.28 -0.10
CA PRO A 252 -18.58 -0.68 -1.19
C PRO A 252 -19.18 -2.02 -0.71
N GLN A 253 -20.15 -2.53 -1.47
CA GLN A 253 -20.72 -3.86 -1.23
C GLN A 253 -19.77 -4.88 -1.88
N GLY A 254 -19.19 -5.78 -1.08
CA GLY A 254 -18.29 -6.83 -1.56
C GLY A 254 -18.30 -8.05 -0.66
#